data_83889ccc3739732e633e1850ee36a6d4
#
_entry.id   83889ccc3739732e633e1850ee36a6d4
#
_cell.length_a   1.000
_cell.length_b   1.000
_cell.length_c   1.000
_cell.angle_alpha   90.00
_cell.angle_beta   90.00
_cell.angle_gamma   90.00
#
_symmetry.space_group_name_H-M   'P 1'
#
loop_
_entity.id
_entity.type
_entity.pdbx_description
1 polymer ?
#
loop_
_entity_poly.entity_id
_entity_poly.type
_entity_poly.pdbx_seq_one_letter_code
_entity_poly.pdbx_strand_id
1 'polypeptide(L)'
;MPAGDVHMSTPENVARWMRDELEKAGYLYQWEAILEIQSRFGGDFTYLNESGNFAIDRRVLRAFRNLTEGTVVWRRTEHRWARML
;
A
#
# COMPACT_ATOMS: atom_id res chain seq x y z
N MET A 1 -16.20 16.72 11.96
CA MET A 1 -15.97 16.03 11.71
C MET A 1 -15.92 15.20 11.99
N PRO A 2 -16.22 14.87 11.61
CA PRO A 2 -15.86 14.17 12.44
C PRO A 2 -14.80 13.35 12.19
N ALA A 3 -13.95 13.62 12.89
CA ALA A 3 -12.72 12.96 12.92
C ALA A 3 -12.90 11.48 13.10
N GLY A 4 -14.03 11.10 13.59
CA GLY A 4 -14.32 9.71 13.78
C GLY A 4 -14.20 8.89 12.49
N ASP A 5 -14.39 9.54 11.38
CA ASP A 5 -14.35 8.85 10.11
C ASP A 5 -12.97 8.30 9.80
N VAL A 6 -11.96 8.89 10.40
CA VAL A 6 -10.59 8.44 10.17
C VAL A 6 -10.40 7.00 10.63
N HIS A 7 -11.18 6.59 11.61
CA HIS A 7 -11.06 5.24 12.16
C HIS A 7 -11.72 4.19 11.31
N MET A 8 -12.39 4.62 10.25
CA MET A 8 -13.14 3.71 9.40
C MET A 8 -12.35 3.32 8.17
N SER A 9 -11.05 3.46 8.21
CA SER A 9 -10.22 3.04 7.09
C SER A 9 -10.35 1.54 6.83
N THR A 10 -10.34 1.19 5.57
CA THR A 10 -10.46 -0.20 5.14
C THR A 10 -9.25 -0.56 4.30
N PRO A 11 -9.01 -1.86 4.10
CA PRO A 11 -7.94 -2.26 3.18
C PRO A 11 -8.08 -1.62 1.81
N GLU A 12 -9.31 -1.46 1.34
CA GLU A 12 -9.55 -0.84 0.03
C GLU A 12 -9.14 0.63 0.03
N ASN A 13 -9.39 1.34 1.12
CA ASN A 13 -8.98 2.73 1.22
C ASN A 13 -7.46 2.86 1.18
N VAL A 14 -6.77 1.98 1.91
CA VAL A 14 -5.32 1.98 1.91
C VAL A 14 -4.79 1.67 0.52
N ALA A 15 -5.39 0.69 -0.15
CA ALA A 15 -4.98 0.31 -1.50
C ALA A 15 -5.18 1.45 -2.49
N ARG A 16 -6.27 2.21 -2.36
CA ARG A 16 -6.50 3.37 -3.22
C ARG A 16 -5.44 4.44 -3.00
N TRP A 17 -5.06 4.65 -1.75
CA TRP A 17 -3.98 5.59 -1.46
C TRP A 17 -2.70 5.14 -2.13
N MET A 18 -2.38 3.85 -2.06
CA MET A 18 -1.17 3.33 -2.70
C MET A 18 -1.22 3.56 -4.21
N ARG A 19 -2.37 3.27 -4.83
CA ARG A 19 -2.52 3.48 -6.27
C ARG A 19 -2.30 4.94 -6.63
N ASP A 20 -2.89 5.85 -5.86
CA ASP A 20 -2.77 7.27 -6.15
C ASP A 20 -1.34 7.75 -6.04
N GLU A 21 -0.60 7.26 -5.03
CA GLU A 21 0.80 7.62 -4.88
C GLU A 21 1.63 7.09 -6.04
N LEU A 22 1.34 5.86 -6.46
CA LEU A 22 2.04 5.27 -7.59
C LEU A 22 1.78 6.07 -8.86
N GLU A 23 0.55 6.50 -9.07
CA GLU A 23 0.21 7.25 -10.27
C GLU A 23 0.90 8.60 -10.31
N LYS A 24 1.07 9.24 -9.16
CA LYS A 24 1.75 10.53 -9.10
C LYS A 24 3.22 10.42 -9.49
N ALA A 25 3.90 9.41 -8.97
CA ALA A 25 5.34 9.29 -9.14
C ALA A 25 5.75 8.34 -10.25
N GLY A 26 4.85 7.44 -10.65
CA GLY A 26 5.15 6.40 -11.62
C GLY A 26 5.69 5.13 -10.98
N TYR A 27 5.95 5.16 -9.68
CA TYR A 27 6.44 4.02 -8.92
C TYR A 27 6.13 4.22 -7.46
N LEU A 28 6.23 3.12 -6.69
CA LEU A 28 6.04 3.18 -5.24
C LEU A 28 6.92 2.11 -4.61
N TYR A 29 7.87 2.53 -3.79
CA TYR A 29 8.72 1.60 -3.06
C TYR A 29 7.95 0.98 -1.90
N GLN A 30 8.17 -0.31 -1.69
CA GLN A 30 7.47 -1.03 -0.63
C GLN A 30 7.77 -0.43 0.73
N TRP A 31 9.02 -0.09 1.01
CA TRP A 31 9.38 0.46 2.32
C TRP A 31 8.71 1.80 2.58
N GLU A 32 8.59 2.63 1.54
CA GLU A 32 7.89 3.90 1.67
C GLU A 32 6.41 3.69 1.95
N ALA A 33 5.82 2.75 1.22
CA ALA A 33 4.41 2.45 1.42
C ALA A 33 4.15 2.00 2.86
N ILE A 34 5.01 1.14 3.39
CA ILE A 34 4.84 0.64 4.75
C ILE A 34 4.88 1.78 5.76
N LEU A 35 5.89 2.65 5.65
CA LEU A 35 6.02 3.77 6.58
C LEU A 35 4.83 4.71 6.50
N GLU A 36 4.40 5.02 5.29
CA GLU A 36 3.28 5.94 5.11
C GLU A 36 1.97 5.33 5.58
N ILE A 37 1.79 4.04 5.34
CA ILE A 37 0.58 3.36 5.81
C ILE A 37 0.51 3.42 7.32
N GLN A 38 1.62 3.14 8.00
CA GLN A 38 1.65 3.19 9.46
C GLN A 38 1.34 4.60 9.97
N SER A 39 1.87 5.60 9.29
CA SER A 39 1.68 6.98 9.69
C SER A 39 0.26 7.46 9.45
N ARG A 40 -0.32 7.11 8.32
CA ARG A 40 -1.62 7.65 7.90
C ARG A 40 -2.80 6.85 8.39
N PHE A 41 -2.64 5.53 8.47
CA PHE A 41 -3.75 4.62 8.72
C PHE A 41 -3.60 3.82 10.01
N GLY A 42 -2.48 3.99 10.72
CA GLY A 42 -2.23 3.25 11.95
C GLY A 42 -1.62 1.89 11.69
N GLY A 43 -1.51 1.10 12.73
CA GLY A 43 -0.79 -0.16 12.68
C GLY A 43 -1.59 -1.36 12.19
N ASP A 44 -2.84 -1.17 11.82
CA ASP A 44 -3.72 -2.30 11.49
C ASP A 44 -3.48 -2.88 10.10
N PHE A 45 -2.73 -2.18 9.27
CA PHE A 45 -2.57 -2.57 7.88
C PHE A 45 -1.16 -3.01 7.52
N THR A 46 -0.32 -3.16 8.53
CA THR A 46 1.02 -3.75 8.39
C THR A 46 1.22 -4.75 9.51
N TYR A 47 2.20 -5.64 9.33
CA TYR A 47 2.50 -6.62 10.37
C TYR A 47 3.96 -7.01 10.28
N LEU A 48 4.50 -7.54 11.38
CA LEU A 48 5.85 -8.07 11.40
C LEU A 48 5.83 -9.50 10.87
N ASN A 49 6.62 -9.76 9.86
CA ASN A 49 6.68 -11.11 9.31
C ASN A 49 7.71 -11.94 10.08
N GLU A 50 7.88 -13.18 9.67
CA GLU A 50 8.76 -14.12 10.39
C GLU A 50 10.21 -13.71 10.37
N SER A 51 10.60 -12.93 9.36
CA SER A 51 11.97 -12.43 9.25
C SER A 51 12.23 -11.19 10.08
N GLY A 52 11.21 -10.69 10.78
CA GLY A 52 11.35 -9.50 11.60
C GLY A 52 11.19 -8.21 10.82
N ASN A 53 10.69 -8.28 9.62
CA ASN A 53 10.46 -7.09 8.78
C ASN A 53 8.98 -6.79 8.71
N PHE A 54 8.66 -5.51 8.55
CA PHE A 54 7.26 -5.12 8.35
C PHE A 54 6.81 -5.48 6.95
N ALA A 55 5.56 -5.89 6.85
CA ALA A 55 4.94 -6.23 5.58
C ALA A 55 3.54 -5.61 5.52
N ILE A 56 3.04 -5.44 4.32
CA ILE A 56 1.70 -4.88 4.13
C ILE A 56 0.68 -5.99 4.26
N ASP A 57 -0.42 -5.70 4.96
CA ASP A 57 -1.52 -6.63 5.15
C ASP A 57 -1.98 -7.21 3.81
N ARG A 58 -2.23 -8.51 3.80
CA ARG A 58 -2.62 -9.22 2.58
C ARG A 58 -3.90 -8.67 1.96
N ARG A 59 -4.84 -8.21 2.80
CA ARG A 59 -6.08 -7.64 2.30
C ARG A 59 -5.82 -6.38 1.50
N VAL A 60 -4.85 -5.56 1.96
CA VAL A 60 -4.46 -4.36 1.24
C VAL A 60 -3.82 -4.73 -0.09
N LEU A 61 -2.90 -5.68 -0.08
CA LEU A 61 -2.22 -6.09 -1.30
C LEU A 61 -3.18 -6.67 -2.32
N ARG A 62 -4.18 -7.43 -1.86
CA ARG A 62 -5.18 -7.97 -2.76
C ARG A 62 -6.00 -6.86 -3.40
N ALA A 63 -6.44 -5.92 -2.60
CA ALA A 63 -7.21 -4.79 -3.12
C ALA A 63 -6.38 -3.96 -4.08
N PHE A 64 -5.11 -3.72 -3.72
CA PHE A 64 -4.20 -2.96 -4.56
C PHE A 64 -3.99 -3.66 -5.91
N ARG A 65 -3.81 -4.98 -5.87
CA ARG A 65 -3.63 -5.76 -7.09
C ARG A 65 -4.84 -5.65 -7.99
N ASN A 66 -6.04 -5.71 -7.40
CA ASN A 66 -7.27 -5.58 -8.18
C ASN A 66 -7.39 -4.20 -8.82
N LEU A 67 -6.98 -3.16 -8.10
CA LEU A 67 -7.07 -1.79 -8.62
C LEU A 67 -6.05 -1.51 -9.71
N THR A 68 -4.95 -2.25 -9.74
CA THR A 68 -3.84 -1.94 -10.64
C THR A 68 -3.59 -3.04 -11.66
N GLU A 69 -4.51 -3.97 -11.78
CA GLU A 69 -4.36 -5.08 -12.69
C GLU A 69 -4.17 -4.57 -14.12
N GLY A 70 -3.11 -5.05 -14.78
CA GLY A 70 -2.83 -4.66 -16.15
C GLY A 70 -2.14 -3.32 -16.32
N THR A 71 -1.94 -2.57 -15.23
CA THR A 71 -1.34 -1.25 -15.33
C THR A 71 -0.07 -1.08 -14.51
N VAL A 72 0.22 -2.02 -13.62
CA VAL A 72 1.34 -1.93 -12.68
C VAL A 72 2.06 -3.26 -12.64
N VAL A 73 3.38 -3.21 -12.50
CA VAL A 73 4.21 -4.39 -12.37
C VAL A 73 5.01 -4.30 -11.08
N TRP A 74 5.20 -5.46 -10.43
CA TRP A 74 6.05 -5.55 -9.24
C TRP A 74 7.49 -5.83 -9.68
N ARG A 75 8.40 -4.93 -9.30
CA ARG A 75 9.81 -5.06 -9.62
C ARG A 75 10.54 -5.67 -8.43
N ARG A 76 10.76 -6.96 -8.50
CA ARG A 76 11.22 -7.73 -7.37
C ARG A 76 12.58 -7.29 -6.82
N THR A 77 13.52 -7.06 -7.72
CA THR A 77 14.87 -6.69 -7.28
C THR A 77 14.92 -5.32 -6.65
N GLU A 78 14.01 -4.45 -7.02
CA GLU A 78 13.97 -3.08 -6.51
C GLU A 78 12.96 -2.92 -5.38
N HIS A 79 12.15 -3.94 -5.14
CA HIS A 79 11.11 -3.92 -4.11
C HIS A 79 10.19 -2.72 -4.29
N ARG A 80 9.73 -2.52 -5.52
CA ARG A 80 8.81 -1.44 -5.81
C ARG A 80 7.82 -1.84 -6.88
N TRP A 81 6.68 -1.18 -6.85
CA TRP A 81 5.71 -1.27 -7.94
C TRP A 81 5.99 -0.15 -8.91
N ALA A 82 5.79 -0.41 -10.19
CA ALA A 82 6.02 0.58 -11.22
C ALA A 82 4.92 0.50 -12.26
N ARG A 83 4.62 1.65 -12.85
CA ARG A 83 3.62 1.72 -13.91
C ARG A 83 4.15 1.00 -15.14
N MET A 84 3.29 0.21 -15.77
CA MET A 84 3.62 -0.38 -17.05
C MET A 84 3.52 0.67 -18.12
N LEU A 85 4.40 0.60 -19.10
CA LEU A 85 4.37 1.56 -20.20
C LEU A 85 3.47 1.10 -21.33
#